data_0147b14189f2d647fa1411ca72c6aed0
#
_entry.id   0147b14189f2d647fa1411ca72c6aed0
#
_cell.length_a   1.000
_cell.length_b   1.000
_cell.length_c   1.000
_cell.angle_alpha   90.00
_cell.angle_beta   90.00
_cell.angle_gamma   90.00
#
_symmetry.space_group_name_H-M   'P 1'
#
loop_
_entity.id
_entity.type
_entity.pdbx_description
1 polymer ?
#
loop_
_entity_poly.entity_id
_entity_poly.type
_entity_poly.pdbx_seq_one_letter_code
_entity_poly.pdbx_strand_id
1 'polypeptide(L)'
;MSEAADALLAADRPLALYYFGDEREGRRLCERVPSGGVAFNDVVMQVSSRRLPFGGVGASGMGRYHGEASFECFSNCRSYFLGSKRFDLPLRYAPYPKRLLGWLRRLMD
;
A
#
# COMPACT_ATOMS: atom_id res chain seq x y z
N MET A 1 -22.15 -8.24 -12.45
CA MET A 1 -20.87 -7.69 -11.89
C MET A 1 -20.93 -7.43 -10.38
N SER A 2 -22.02 -6.92 -9.81
CA SER A 2 -22.14 -6.74 -8.34
C SER A 2 -22.02 -8.06 -7.59
N GLU A 3 -22.75 -9.09 -8.01
CA GLU A 3 -22.79 -10.41 -7.36
C GLU A 3 -21.42 -11.10 -7.33
N ALA A 4 -20.66 -11.06 -8.44
CA ALA A 4 -19.31 -11.61 -8.48
C ALA A 4 -18.35 -10.84 -7.54
N ALA A 5 -18.43 -9.52 -7.49
CA ALA A 5 -17.64 -8.71 -6.57
C ALA A 5 -18.00 -9.00 -5.11
N ASP A 6 -19.28 -9.15 -4.81
CA ASP A 6 -19.77 -9.40 -3.46
C ASP A 6 -19.34 -10.80 -2.98
N ALA A 7 -19.37 -11.81 -3.86
CA ALA A 7 -18.85 -13.14 -3.58
C ALA A 7 -17.34 -13.15 -3.32
N LEU A 8 -16.56 -12.39 -4.13
CA LEU A 8 -15.12 -12.26 -3.94
C LEU A 8 -14.76 -11.49 -2.66
N LEU A 9 -15.56 -10.49 -2.27
CA LEU A 9 -15.36 -9.75 -1.03
C LEU A 9 -15.69 -10.57 0.22
N ALA A 10 -16.59 -11.56 0.11
CA ALA A 10 -16.93 -12.48 1.19
C ALA A 10 -15.87 -13.57 1.40
N ALA A 11 -15.03 -13.81 0.41
CA ALA A 11 -13.93 -14.78 0.47
C ALA A 11 -12.61 -14.14 0.93
N ASP A 12 -11.63 -14.98 1.23
CA ASP A 12 -10.28 -14.52 1.49
C ASP A 12 -9.68 -13.80 0.27
N ARG A 13 -8.86 -12.79 0.53
CA ARG A 13 -8.25 -11.98 -0.53
C ARG A 13 -7.32 -12.85 -1.39
N PRO A 14 -7.56 -12.95 -2.70
CA PRO A 14 -6.82 -13.86 -3.57
C PRO A 14 -5.41 -13.33 -3.85
N LEU A 15 -4.49 -14.26 -4.10
CA LEU A 15 -3.13 -13.95 -4.57
C LEU A 15 -3.16 -13.32 -5.96
N ALA A 16 -4.05 -13.80 -6.83
CA ALA A 16 -4.22 -13.27 -8.16
C ALA A 16 -5.70 -13.25 -8.55
N LEU A 17 -6.10 -12.21 -9.28
CA LEU A 17 -7.41 -12.07 -9.88
C LEU A 17 -7.25 -12.04 -11.40
N TYR A 18 -7.97 -12.93 -12.08
CA TYR A 18 -7.99 -13.02 -13.53
C TYR A 18 -9.33 -12.54 -14.05
N TYR A 19 -9.31 -11.56 -14.94
CA TYR A 19 -10.51 -11.00 -15.54
C TYR A 19 -10.47 -11.15 -17.06
N PHE A 20 -11.52 -11.72 -17.63
CA PHE A 20 -11.70 -11.88 -19.06
C PHE A 20 -12.87 -11.02 -19.53
N GLY A 21 -12.62 -10.08 -20.43
CA GLY A 21 -13.62 -9.18 -20.95
C GLY A 21 -13.11 -7.76 -21.14
N ASP A 22 -14.00 -6.78 -21.02
CA ASP A 22 -13.66 -5.37 -21.18
C ASP A 22 -12.77 -4.87 -20.05
N GLU A 23 -11.68 -4.22 -20.41
CA GLU A 23 -10.68 -3.75 -19.44
C GLU A 23 -11.25 -2.73 -18.45
N ARG A 24 -12.16 -1.85 -18.89
CA ARG A 24 -12.74 -0.82 -18.01
C ARG A 24 -13.62 -1.44 -16.92
N GLU A 25 -14.37 -2.47 -17.31
CA GLU A 25 -15.18 -3.23 -16.36
C GLU A 25 -14.33 -3.99 -15.37
N GLY A 26 -13.27 -4.64 -15.86
CA GLY A 26 -12.32 -5.33 -15.01
C GLY A 26 -11.61 -4.41 -14.02
N ARG A 27 -11.21 -3.21 -14.43
CA ARG A 27 -10.62 -2.19 -13.53
C ARG A 27 -11.58 -1.79 -12.41
N ARG A 28 -12.86 -1.55 -12.72
CA ARG A 28 -13.88 -1.24 -11.71
C ARG A 28 -14.08 -2.38 -10.70
N LEU A 29 -13.97 -3.63 -11.17
CA LEU A 29 -13.99 -4.78 -10.26
C LEU A 29 -12.77 -4.78 -9.33
N CYS A 30 -11.59 -4.56 -9.88
CA CYS A 30 -10.33 -4.54 -9.12
C CYS A 30 -10.26 -3.40 -8.08
N GLU A 31 -10.89 -2.26 -8.34
CA GLU A 31 -11.02 -1.17 -7.35
C GLU A 31 -11.83 -1.59 -6.12
N ARG A 32 -12.76 -2.52 -6.30
CA ARG A 32 -13.59 -3.04 -5.20
C ARG A 32 -12.99 -4.25 -4.52
N VAL A 33 -12.31 -5.12 -5.26
CA VAL A 33 -11.80 -6.41 -4.78
C VAL A 33 -10.27 -6.37 -4.65
N PRO A 34 -9.73 -6.24 -3.44
CA PRO A 34 -8.29 -6.29 -3.22
C PRO A 34 -7.73 -7.68 -3.55
N SER A 35 -6.63 -7.71 -4.31
CA SER A 35 -5.89 -8.93 -4.66
C SER A 35 -4.38 -8.67 -4.68
N GLY A 36 -3.59 -9.72 -4.64
CA GLY A 36 -2.13 -9.61 -4.74
C GLY A 36 -1.67 -9.10 -6.11
N GLY A 37 -2.25 -9.61 -7.18
CA GLY A 37 -2.00 -9.17 -8.54
C GLY A 37 -3.24 -9.34 -9.41
N VAL A 38 -3.24 -8.71 -10.59
CA VAL A 38 -4.32 -8.80 -11.56
C VAL A 38 -3.76 -9.08 -12.93
N ALA A 39 -4.42 -9.93 -13.71
CA ALA A 39 -4.20 -10.08 -15.13
C ALA A 39 -5.53 -9.95 -15.89
N PHE A 40 -5.49 -9.21 -17.00
CA PHE A 40 -6.62 -9.02 -17.90
C PHE A 40 -6.45 -9.87 -19.14
N ASN A 41 -7.46 -10.66 -19.48
CA ASN A 41 -7.51 -11.52 -20.65
C ASN A 41 -6.32 -12.48 -20.76
N ASP A 42 -5.72 -12.84 -19.62
CA ASP A 42 -4.61 -13.76 -19.51
C ASP A 42 -4.57 -14.39 -18.11
N VAL A 43 -3.80 -15.45 -17.96
CA VAL A 43 -3.57 -16.14 -16.68
C VAL A 43 -2.08 -16.34 -16.47
N VAL A 44 -1.64 -16.25 -15.22
CA VAL A 44 -0.26 -16.57 -14.79
C VAL A 44 0.85 -15.65 -15.34
N MET A 45 0.69 -15.09 -16.54
CA MET A 45 1.74 -14.35 -17.23
C MET A 45 2.29 -13.14 -16.48
N GLN A 46 1.49 -12.54 -15.57
CA GLN A 46 1.98 -11.47 -14.70
C GLN A 46 3.15 -11.91 -13.80
N VAL A 47 3.25 -13.22 -13.47
CA VAL A 47 4.34 -13.77 -12.64
C VAL A 47 5.65 -13.89 -13.43
N SER A 48 5.57 -14.06 -14.76
CA SER A 48 6.77 -14.16 -15.61
C SER A 48 7.50 -12.83 -15.77
N SER A 49 6.82 -11.72 -15.52
CA SER A 49 7.41 -10.39 -15.63
C SER A 49 8.32 -10.09 -14.44
N ARG A 50 9.61 -9.91 -14.70
CA ARG A 50 10.58 -9.49 -13.68
C ARG A 50 10.40 -8.05 -13.18
N ARG A 51 9.55 -7.27 -13.84
CA ARG A 51 9.29 -5.86 -13.50
C ARG A 51 8.02 -5.66 -12.68
N LEU A 52 7.11 -6.62 -12.71
CA LEU A 52 5.88 -6.54 -11.95
C LEU A 52 6.10 -7.13 -10.54
N PRO A 53 5.78 -6.40 -9.49
CA PRO A 53 5.81 -6.93 -8.13
C PRO A 53 4.84 -8.10 -7.98
N PHE A 54 5.33 -9.20 -7.42
CA PHE A 54 4.52 -10.38 -7.13
C PHE A 54 4.42 -10.60 -5.62
N GLY A 55 3.22 -10.78 -5.12
CA GLY A 55 2.97 -11.03 -3.71
C GLY A 55 1.48 -10.97 -3.39
N GLY A 56 1.10 -11.56 -2.27
CA GLY A 56 -0.27 -11.61 -1.78
C GLY A 56 -0.69 -10.39 -0.99
N VAL A 57 -1.94 -10.41 -0.50
CA VAL A 57 -2.51 -9.43 0.40
C VAL A 57 -3.37 -10.10 1.46
N GLY A 58 -3.17 -9.79 2.73
CA GLY A 58 -3.89 -10.42 3.83
C GLY A 58 -3.64 -11.93 3.90
N ALA A 59 -4.69 -12.76 3.79
CA ALA A 59 -4.57 -14.21 3.87
C ALA A 59 -3.72 -14.83 2.75
N SER A 60 -3.61 -14.20 1.59
CA SER A 60 -2.79 -14.70 0.47
C SER A 60 -1.31 -14.35 0.57
N GLY A 61 -0.88 -13.53 1.54
CA GLY A 61 0.53 -13.25 1.76
C GLY A 61 0.82 -11.84 2.25
N MET A 62 2.10 -11.59 2.56
CA MET A 62 2.64 -10.29 2.95
C MET A 62 3.90 -10.00 2.14
N GLY A 63 4.07 -8.72 1.80
CA GLY A 63 5.22 -8.28 1.02
C GLY A 63 5.09 -8.60 -0.46
N ARG A 64 6.08 -8.12 -1.21
CA ARG A 64 6.17 -8.31 -2.66
C ARG A 64 7.62 -8.52 -3.05
N TYR A 65 7.87 -9.27 -4.12
CA TYR A 65 9.19 -9.44 -4.70
C TYR A 65 9.11 -9.34 -6.23
N HIS A 66 10.18 -9.48 -6.92
CA HIS A 66 10.55 -9.20 -8.29
C HIS A 66 11.03 -7.76 -8.51
N GLY A 67 12.12 -7.64 -9.25
CA GLY A 67 12.73 -6.37 -9.64
C GLY A 67 12.98 -5.42 -8.46
N GLU A 68 12.50 -4.21 -8.59
CA GLU A 68 12.65 -3.14 -7.59
C GLU A 68 12.02 -3.52 -6.24
N ALA A 69 10.87 -4.19 -6.25
CA ALA A 69 10.22 -4.65 -5.01
C ALA A 69 11.08 -5.64 -4.21
N SER A 70 11.86 -6.50 -4.89
CA SER A 70 12.85 -7.34 -4.20
C SER A 70 13.96 -6.52 -3.58
N PHE A 71 14.48 -5.54 -4.31
CA PHE A 71 15.52 -4.66 -3.79
C PHE A 71 15.04 -3.90 -2.56
N GLU A 72 13.85 -3.32 -2.60
CA GLU A 72 13.24 -2.63 -1.46
C GLU A 72 13.01 -3.57 -0.27
N CYS A 73 12.49 -4.78 -0.53
CA CYS A 73 12.19 -5.77 0.51
C CYS A 73 13.46 -6.20 1.28
N PHE A 74 14.61 -6.33 0.59
CA PHE A 74 15.89 -6.70 1.20
C PHE A 74 16.76 -5.51 1.57
N SER A 75 16.28 -4.28 1.38
CA SER A 75 17.00 -3.05 1.70
C SER A 75 16.43 -2.38 2.94
N ASN A 76 17.30 -1.76 3.74
CA ASN A 76 16.88 -0.95 4.87
C ASN A 76 16.79 0.52 4.45
N CYS A 77 15.59 1.03 4.27
CA CYS A 77 15.33 2.45 4.05
C CYS A 77 15.61 3.23 5.34
N ARG A 78 16.69 4.02 5.35
CA ARG A 78 17.04 4.87 6.49
C ARG A 78 16.69 6.32 6.18
N SER A 79 15.84 6.90 7.01
CA SER A 79 15.56 8.33 6.94
C SER A 79 16.66 9.14 7.64
N TYR A 80 17.02 10.26 7.04
CA TYR A 80 17.93 11.25 7.63
C TYR A 80 17.19 12.56 7.84
N PHE A 81 17.15 13.01 9.07
CA PHE A 81 16.61 14.31 9.41
C PHE A 81 17.76 15.25 9.80
N LEU A 82 17.96 16.30 9.03
CA LEU A 82 18.99 17.32 9.28
C LEU A 82 18.33 18.52 9.97
N GLY A 83 18.46 18.59 11.29
CA GLY A 83 18.04 19.77 12.06
C GLY A 83 18.92 20.99 11.77
N SER A 84 18.34 22.19 11.82
CA SER A 84 19.09 23.42 11.72
C SER A 84 20.06 23.57 12.91
N LYS A 85 21.31 23.92 12.65
CA LYS A 85 22.29 24.25 13.70
C LYS A 85 22.17 25.69 14.21
N ARG A 86 21.45 26.55 13.46
CA ARG A 86 21.34 27.99 13.75
C ARG A 86 20.03 28.39 14.43
N PHE A 87 19.00 27.57 14.27
CA PHE A 87 17.68 27.86 14.77
C PHE A 87 17.10 26.60 15.42
N ASP A 88 16.67 26.74 16.64
CA ASP A 88 15.91 25.72 17.36
C ASP A 88 14.64 26.32 17.94
N LEU A 89 13.59 25.50 18.01
CA LEU A 89 12.29 25.91 18.51
C LEU A 89 12.26 25.70 20.04
N PRO A 90 12.16 26.75 20.85
CA PRO A 90 12.07 26.60 22.32
C PRO A 90 10.94 25.68 22.79
N LEU A 91 9.90 25.54 21.95
CA LEU A 91 8.75 24.66 22.18
C LEU A 91 9.11 23.17 22.21
N ARG A 92 10.32 22.78 21.82
CA ARG A 92 10.81 21.38 21.86
C ARG A 92 11.25 20.95 23.26
N TYR A 93 11.43 21.90 24.16
CA TYR A 93 11.97 21.70 25.51
C TYR A 93 10.97 21.98 26.59
N ALA A 94 11.00 21.19 27.66
CA ALA A 94 10.23 21.45 28.87
C ALA A 94 10.82 22.70 29.64
N PRO A 95 9.98 23.43 30.41
CA PRO A 95 8.56 23.19 30.66
C PRO A 95 7.64 23.66 29.51
N TYR A 96 6.66 22.81 29.15
CA TYR A 96 5.73 23.13 28.07
C TYR A 96 4.62 24.07 28.55
N PRO A 97 4.38 25.19 27.87
CA PRO A 97 3.28 26.06 28.22
C PRO A 97 1.93 25.35 27.95
N LYS A 98 1.01 25.42 28.93
CA LYS A 98 -0.32 24.75 28.85
C LYS A 98 -1.12 25.12 27.58
N ARG A 99 -0.91 26.32 27.04
CA ARG A 99 -1.55 26.80 25.81
C ARG A 99 -1.07 26.06 24.55
N LEU A 100 0.15 25.53 24.58
CA LEU A 100 0.73 24.81 23.46
C LEU A 100 0.03 23.46 23.21
N LEU A 101 -0.36 22.75 24.26
CA LEU A 101 -1.09 21.49 24.17
C LEU A 101 -2.44 21.64 23.45
N GLY A 102 -3.15 22.74 23.69
CA GLY A 102 -4.40 23.04 23.00
C GLY A 102 -4.21 23.34 21.51
N TRP A 103 -3.09 23.98 21.17
CA TRP A 103 -2.76 24.28 19.76
C TRP A 103 -2.30 23.04 18.98
N LEU A 104 -1.48 22.20 19.60
CA LEU A 104 -1.03 20.94 19.01
C LEU A 104 -2.18 19.97 18.77
N ARG A 105 -3.14 19.88 19.69
CA ARG A 105 -4.35 19.05 19.47
C ARG A 105 -5.14 19.49 18.23
N ARG A 106 -5.27 20.81 18.00
CA ARG A 106 -5.97 21.34 16.82
C ARG A 106 -5.23 21.10 15.49
N LEU A 107 -3.91 20.86 15.54
CA LEU A 107 -3.09 20.63 14.35
C LEU A 107 -3.02 19.14 13.99
N MET A 108 -3.37 18.27 14.93
CA MET A 108 -3.35 16.81 14.79
C MET A 108 -4.73 16.20 14.52
N ASP A 109 -5.81 16.98 14.64
CA ASP A 109 -7.19 16.65 14.22
C ASP A 109 -7.42 17.14 12.77
#